data_1860d7f190c72e3c9e2202e6ce20003e
#
_entry.id   1860d7f190c72e3c9e2202e6ce20003e
#
_cell.length_a   1.000
_cell.length_b   1.000
_cell.length_c   1.000
_cell.angle_alpha   90.00
_cell.angle_beta   90.00
_cell.angle_gamma   90.00
#
_symmetry.space_group_name_H-M   'P 1'
#
loop_
_entity.id
_entity.type
_entity.pdbx_description
1 polymer ?
#
loop_
_entity_poly.entity_id
_entity_poly.type
_entity_poly.pdbx_seq_one_letter_code
_entity_poly.pdbx_strand_id
1 'polypeptide(L)'
;MAEDYLTDSASILSEAKAAKEMGRHHRAIRLSQESLELTLKAILRSVGVEYPKEHDVSDAIEENLEKFPEWIRSVTSKLEEGSTWLSERRGTSMYGDEIAGKPASQLFTSEDSAKAVEYASHAVEVARRLFDEMFRTA
;
A
#
# COMPACT_ATOMS: atom_id res chain seq x y z
N MET A 1 -10.55 5.96 14.00
CA MET A 1 -10.53 4.72 13.16
C MET A 1 -9.61 4.88 11.95
N ALA A 2 -9.87 5.85 11.06
CA ALA A 2 -9.00 6.07 9.90
C ALA A 2 -7.57 6.39 10.28
N GLU A 3 -7.38 7.22 11.29
CA GLU A 3 -6.04 7.59 11.77
C GLU A 3 -5.28 6.40 12.35
N ASP A 4 -5.97 5.44 12.96
CA ASP A 4 -5.36 4.22 13.49
C ASP A 4 -4.80 3.36 12.35
N TYR A 5 -5.55 3.23 11.27
CA TYR A 5 -5.08 2.51 10.08
C TYR A 5 -3.84 3.18 9.47
N LEU A 6 -3.82 4.52 9.42
CA LEU A 6 -2.66 5.23 8.89
C LEU A 6 -1.44 5.06 9.80
N THR A 7 -1.63 5.12 11.12
CA THR A 7 -0.55 4.90 12.08
C THR A 7 0.05 3.51 11.91
N ASP A 8 -0.80 2.49 11.80
CA ASP A 8 -0.35 1.11 11.59
C ASP A 8 0.36 0.96 10.24
N SER A 9 -0.18 1.55 9.19
CA SER A 9 0.43 1.43 7.86
C SER A 9 1.81 2.10 7.82
N ALA A 10 1.97 3.25 8.48
CA ALA A 10 3.26 3.94 8.56
C ALA A 10 4.29 3.12 9.34
N SER A 11 3.85 2.44 10.41
CA SER A 11 4.71 1.53 11.18
C SER A 11 5.17 0.35 10.34
N ILE A 12 4.25 -0.27 9.61
CA ILE A 12 4.57 -1.38 8.70
C ILE A 12 5.51 -0.93 7.58
N LEU A 13 5.32 0.28 7.06
CA LEU A 13 6.21 0.86 6.06
C LEU A 13 7.65 0.98 6.61
N SER A 14 7.80 1.40 7.87
CA SER A 14 9.12 1.45 8.51
C SER A 14 9.76 0.07 8.57
N GLU A 15 8.99 -0.97 8.86
CA GLU A 15 9.47 -2.35 8.86
C GLU A 15 9.86 -2.80 7.44
N ALA A 16 9.10 -2.39 6.43
CA ALA A 16 9.41 -2.69 5.02
C ALA A 16 10.75 -2.07 4.61
N LYS A 17 10.97 -0.81 4.99
CA LYS A 17 12.23 -0.11 4.72
C LYS A 17 13.40 -0.80 5.42
N ALA A 18 13.24 -1.22 6.66
CA ALA A 18 14.27 -1.95 7.41
C ALA A 18 14.58 -3.30 6.74
N ALA A 19 13.57 -4.03 6.31
CA ALA A 19 13.77 -5.31 5.62
C ALA A 19 14.54 -5.12 4.32
N LYS A 20 14.22 -4.07 3.56
CA LYS A 20 14.94 -3.70 2.33
C LYS A 20 16.40 -3.42 2.62
N GLU A 21 16.70 -2.63 3.65
CA GLU A 21 18.08 -2.30 4.03
C GLU A 21 18.89 -3.53 4.44
N MET A 22 18.22 -4.54 4.99
CA MET A 22 18.84 -5.80 5.39
C MET A 22 18.95 -6.80 4.25
N GLY A 23 18.54 -6.43 3.03
CA GLY A 23 18.56 -7.32 1.88
C GLY A 23 17.46 -8.37 1.86
N ARG A 24 16.46 -8.25 2.72
CA ARG A 24 15.33 -9.17 2.80
C ARG A 24 14.22 -8.70 1.86
N HIS A 25 14.46 -8.83 0.56
CA HIS A 25 13.61 -8.22 -0.46
C HIS A 25 12.18 -8.78 -0.48
N HIS A 26 12.03 -10.10 -0.34
CA HIS A 26 10.71 -10.73 -0.28
C HIS A 26 9.87 -10.21 0.89
N ARG A 27 10.52 -10.00 2.03
CA ARG A 27 9.85 -9.48 3.23
C ARG A 27 9.47 -8.01 3.06
N ALA A 28 10.34 -7.22 2.44
CA ALA A 28 10.06 -5.82 2.13
C ALA A 28 8.83 -5.69 1.21
N ILE A 29 8.70 -6.57 0.22
CA ILE A 29 7.54 -6.59 -0.69
C ILE A 29 6.27 -6.93 0.06
N ARG A 30 6.30 -7.97 0.89
CA ARG A 30 5.13 -8.38 1.67
C ARG A 30 4.66 -7.27 2.62
N LEU A 31 5.60 -6.66 3.34
CA LEU A 31 5.28 -5.57 4.28
C LEU A 31 4.79 -4.32 3.55
N SER A 32 5.36 -4.02 2.39
CA SER A 32 4.90 -2.90 1.55
C SER A 32 3.45 -3.12 1.09
N GLN A 33 3.10 -4.35 0.72
CA GLN A 33 1.73 -4.68 0.33
C GLN A 33 0.76 -4.49 1.50
N GLU A 34 1.13 -4.96 2.69
CA GLU A 34 0.30 -4.76 3.89
C GLU A 34 0.13 -3.28 4.22
N SER A 35 1.21 -2.49 4.15
CA SER A 35 1.17 -1.05 4.38
C SER A 35 0.25 -0.36 3.38
N LEU A 36 0.40 -0.66 2.10
CA LEU A 36 -0.43 -0.06 1.05
C LEU A 36 -1.91 -0.37 1.28
N GLU A 37 -2.24 -1.62 1.55
CA GLU A 37 -3.63 -2.03 1.77
C GLU A 37 -4.25 -1.29 2.96
N LEU A 38 -3.56 -1.21 4.09
CA LEU A 38 -4.03 -0.47 5.26
C LEU A 38 -4.18 1.03 4.97
N THR A 39 -3.28 1.58 4.17
CA THR A 39 -3.35 3.00 3.78
C THR A 39 -4.59 3.27 2.93
N LEU A 40 -4.87 2.39 1.97
CA LEU A 40 -6.08 2.54 1.14
C LEU A 40 -7.36 2.43 1.98
N LYS A 41 -7.36 1.53 2.97
CA LYS A 41 -8.48 1.44 3.93
C LYS A 41 -8.62 2.72 4.72
N ALA A 42 -7.52 3.31 5.18
CA ALA A 42 -7.53 4.57 5.91
C ALA A 42 -8.13 5.70 5.05
N ILE A 43 -7.73 5.78 3.79
CA ILE A 43 -8.23 6.78 2.84
C ILE A 43 -9.74 6.64 2.65
N LEU A 44 -10.23 5.43 2.41
CA LEU A 44 -11.67 5.19 2.25
C LEU A 44 -12.45 5.50 3.52
N ARG A 45 -11.92 5.07 4.65
CA ARG A 45 -12.58 5.28 5.95
C ARG A 45 -12.70 6.77 6.29
N SER A 46 -11.74 7.58 5.85
CA SER A 46 -11.76 9.02 6.10
C SER A 46 -12.98 9.71 5.51
N VAL A 47 -13.59 9.15 4.48
CA VAL A 47 -14.80 9.67 3.85
C VAL A 47 -16.02 8.76 4.12
N GLY A 48 -15.92 7.87 5.11
CA GLY A 48 -17.03 7.04 5.53
C GLY A 48 -17.34 5.85 4.63
N VAL A 49 -16.40 5.45 3.79
CA VAL A 49 -16.58 4.29 2.90
C VAL A 49 -15.90 3.08 3.50
N GLU A 50 -16.63 1.98 3.63
CA GLU A 50 -16.04 0.70 4.02
C GLU A 50 -15.42 0.06 2.79
N TYR A 51 -14.19 -0.46 2.93
CA TYR A 51 -13.56 -1.11 1.81
C TYR A 51 -14.23 -2.48 1.56
N PRO A 52 -14.41 -2.87 0.29
CA PRO A 52 -15.01 -4.17 -0.05
C PRO A 52 -14.02 -5.30 0.24
N LYS A 53 -14.52 -6.39 0.85
CA LYS A 53 -13.68 -7.55 1.20
C LYS A 53 -13.25 -8.37 -0.01
N GLU A 54 -13.99 -8.29 -1.09
CA GLU A 54 -13.83 -9.14 -2.28
C GLU A 54 -13.32 -8.41 -3.52
N HIS A 55 -13.07 -7.10 -3.41
CA HIS A 55 -12.63 -6.28 -4.56
C HIS A 55 -11.33 -5.56 -4.24
N ASP A 56 -10.66 -5.13 -5.30
CA ASP A 56 -9.47 -4.31 -5.17
C ASP A 56 -9.84 -3.00 -4.47
N VAL A 57 -9.16 -2.72 -3.35
CA VAL A 57 -9.43 -1.53 -2.54
C VAL A 57 -9.18 -0.24 -3.34
N SER A 58 -8.23 -0.25 -4.29
CA SER A 58 -7.94 0.92 -5.12
C SER A 58 -9.10 1.30 -6.03
N ASP A 59 -9.87 0.33 -6.52
CA ASP A 59 -11.05 0.60 -7.36
C ASP A 59 -12.11 1.38 -6.57
N ALA A 60 -12.21 1.13 -5.26
CA ALA A 60 -13.17 1.82 -4.41
C ALA A 60 -12.88 3.32 -4.30
N ILE A 61 -11.60 3.72 -4.37
CA ILE A 61 -11.24 5.15 -4.39
C ILE A 61 -11.75 5.80 -5.66
N GLU A 62 -11.52 5.17 -6.81
CA GLU A 62 -11.98 5.67 -8.11
C GLU A 62 -13.50 5.80 -8.16
N GLU A 63 -14.20 4.83 -7.60
CA GLU A 63 -15.68 4.83 -7.54
C GLU A 63 -16.25 5.91 -6.63
N ASN A 64 -15.44 6.48 -5.74
CA ASN A 64 -15.87 7.48 -4.75
C ASN A 64 -15.12 8.81 -4.88
N LEU A 65 -14.61 9.14 -6.06
CA LEU A 65 -13.81 10.36 -6.27
C LEU A 65 -14.52 11.63 -5.85
N GLU A 66 -15.83 11.69 -5.96
CA GLU A 66 -16.63 12.86 -5.60
C GLU A 66 -16.58 13.16 -4.09
N LYS A 67 -16.15 12.20 -3.27
CA LYS A 67 -16.03 12.37 -1.81
C LYS A 67 -14.68 12.92 -1.38
N PHE A 68 -13.73 13.03 -2.34
CA PHE A 68 -12.37 13.45 -2.07
C PHE A 68 -12.05 14.80 -2.68
N PRO A 69 -11.00 15.50 -2.17
CA PRO A 69 -10.49 16.69 -2.84
C PRO A 69 -10.08 16.38 -4.27
N GLU A 70 -10.12 17.39 -5.11
CA GLU A 70 -9.86 17.22 -6.55
C GLU A 70 -8.49 16.63 -6.87
N TRP A 71 -7.47 16.96 -6.06
CA TRP A 71 -6.11 16.47 -6.30
C TRP A 71 -5.98 14.94 -6.18
N ILE A 72 -6.92 14.26 -5.52
CA ILE A 72 -6.92 12.79 -5.42
C ILE A 72 -6.97 12.17 -6.83
N ARG A 73 -7.69 12.80 -7.77
CA ARG A 73 -7.78 12.30 -9.14
C ARG A 73 -6.42 12.12 -9.81
N SER A 74 -5.48 13.02 -9.50
CA SER A 74 -4.14 12.99 -10.10
C SER A 74 -3.25 11.89 -9.54
N VAL A 75 -3.57 11.33 -8.37
CA VAL A 75 -2.75 10.29 -7.72
C VAL A 75 -3.39 8.90 -7.74
N THR A 76 -4.66 8.80 -8.10
CA THR A 76 -5.41 7.54 -8.11
C THR A 76 -4.75 6.49 -9.00
N SER A 77 -4.29 6.88 -10.17
CA SER A 77 -3.64 5.98 -11.11
C SER A 77 -2.41 5.29 -10.51
N LYS A 78 -1.57 6.05 -9.80
CA LYS A 78 -0.37 5.48 -9.16
C LYS A 78 -0.74 4.59 -7.97
N LEU A 79 -1.78 4.93 -7.21
CA LEU A 79 -2.28 4.09 -6.14
C LEU A 79 -2.76 2.73 -6.68
N GLU A 80 -3.50 2.75 -7.76
CA GLU A 80 -3.99 1.53 -8.43
C GLU A 80 -2.84 0.69 -8.97
N GLU A 81 -1.89 1.33 -9.62
CA GLU A 81 -0.70 0.66 -10.15
C GLU A 81 0.06 -0.07 -9.04
N GLY A 82 0.29 0.62 -7.92
CA GLY A 82 0.97 0.04 -6.76
C GLY A 82 0.21 -1.13 -6.15
N SER A 83 -1.10 -0.98 -6.02
CA SER A 83 -1.97 -2.04 -5.49
C SER A 83 -1.90 -3.29 -6.36
N THR A 84 -2.01 -3.13 -7.67
CA THR A 84 -1.95 -4.24 -8.61
C THR A 84 -0.58 -4.92 -8.60
N TRP A 85 0.48 -4.13 -8.68
CA TRP A 85 1.85 -4.64 -8.71
C TRP A 85 2.17 -5.45 -7.45
N LEU A 86 1.80 -4.94 -6.28
CA LEU A 86 2.04 -5.61 -5.00
C LEU A 86 1.16 -6.86 -4.82
N SER A 87 -0.12 -6.76 -5.21
CA SER A 87 -1.05 -7.89 -5.09
C SER A 87 -0.61 -9.09 -5.93
N GLU A 88 -0.10 -8.85 -7.12
CA GLU A 88 0.40 -9.90 -7.99
C GLU A 88 1.60 -10.65 -7.38
N ARG A 89 2.35 -10.02 -6.50
CA ARG A 89 3.55 -10.58 -5.89
C ARG A 89 3.35 -11.11 -4.47
N ARG A 90 2.17 -10.91 -3.91
CA ARG A 90 1.89 -11.30 -2.52
C ARG A 90 2.15 -12.78 -2.25
N GLY A 91 1.60 -13.67 -3.07
CA GLY A 91 1.73 -15.12 -2.88
C GLY A 91 3.19 -15.57 -2.94
N THR A 92 3.91 -15.15 -3.98
CA THR A 92 5.32 -15.53 -4.15
C THR A 92 6.23 -14.90 -3.10
N SER A 93 5.90 -13.72 -2.58
CA SER A 93 6.69 -13.09 -1.52
C SER A 93 6.54 -13.80 -0.18
N MET A 94 5.45 -14.53 0.02
CA MET A 94 5.19 -15.30 1.25
C MET A 94 5.66 -16.75 1.14
N TYR A 95 5.37 -17.40 0.01
CA TYR A 95 5.50 -18.85 -0.11
C TYR A 95 6.55 -19.30 -1.13
N GLY A 96 7.10 -18.37 -1.91
CA GLY A 96 8.01 -18.70 -3.00
C GLY A 96 7.27 -19.22 -4.22
N ASP A 97 8.05 -19.77 -5.16
CA ASP A 97 7.54 -20.37 -6.38
C ASP A 97 7.67 -21.87 -6.27
N GLU A 98 6.58 -22.57 -5.99
CA GLU A 98 6.57 -24.02 -5.81
C GLU A 98 6.88 -24.77 -7.09
N ILE A 99 6.44 -24.26 -8.24
CA ILE A 99 6.67 -24.91 -9.54
C ILE A 99 8.15 -24.86 -9.91
N ALA A 100 8.79 -23.72 -9.72
CA ALA A 100 10.22 -23.55 -10.00
C ALA A 100 11.10 -24.09 -8.87
N GLY A 101 10.53 -24.44 -7.72
CA GLY A 101 11.26 -24.93 -6.56
C GLY A 101 12.11 -23.85 -5.89
N LYS A 102 11.73 -22.58 -6.03
CA LYS A 102 12.49 -21.45 -5.47
C LYS A 102 11.81 -20.86 -4.24
N PRO A 103 12.55 -20.72 -3.13
CA PRO A 103 12.01 -20.05 -1.96
C PRO A 103 11.85 -18.55 -2.23
N ALA A 104 10.96 -17.88 -1.46
CA ALA A 104 10.67 -16.47 -1.62
C ALA A 104 11.93 -15.60 -1.57
N SER A 105 12.89 -15.95 -0.73
CA SER A 105 14.14 -15.19 -0.57
C SER A 105 14.99 -15.12 -1.83
N GLN A 106 14.74 -15.96 -2.83
CA GLN A 106 15.53 -16.02 -4.07
C GLN A 106 14.80 -15.41 -5.28
N LEU A 107 13.55 -14.95 -5.11
CA LEU A 107 12.72 -14.52 -6.23
C LEU A 107 12.76 -13.03 -6.53
N PHE A 108 13.24 -12.23 -5.59
CA PHE A 108 13.14 -10.78 -5.69
C PHE A 108 14.50 -10.10 -5.57
N THR A 109 14.63 -8.98 -6.29
CA THR A 109 15.85 -8.18 -6.35
C THR A 109 15.72 -6.92 -5.47
N SER A 110 16.84 -6.19 -5.31
CA SER A 110 16.85 -4.89 -4.64
C SER A 110 15.96 -3.88 -5.38
N GLU A 111 15.88 -3.98 -6.70
CA GLU A 111 15.01 -3.11 -7.50
C GLU A 111 13.53 -3.39 -7.20
N ASP A 112 13.18 -4.66 -7.04
CA ASP A 112 11.80 -5.04 -6.66
C ASP A 112 11.42 -4.47 -5.31
N SER A 113 12.29 -4.61 -4.30
CA SER A 113 12.01 -4.07 -2.97
C SER A 113 11.96 -2.55 -2.95
N ALA A 114 12.82 -1.87 -3.74
CA ALA A 114 12.80 -0.42 -3.86
C ALA A 114 11.47 0.06 -4.46
N LYS A 115 10.99 -0.63 -5.50
CA LYS A 115 9.72 -0.32 -6.15
C LYS A 115 8.54 -0.53 -5.19
N ALA A 116 8.56 -1.64 -4.44
CA ALA A 116 7.52 -1.94 -3.46
C ALA A 116 7.43 -0.86 -2.38
N VAL A 117 8.57 -0.50 -1.81
CA VAL A 117 8.65 0.54 -0.78
C VAL A 117 8.21 1.90 -1.34
N GLU A 118 8.57 2.21 -2.58
CA GLU A 118 8.14 3.46 -3.21
C GLU A 118 6.61 3.55 -3.34
N TYR A 119 5.96 2.49 -3.78
CA TYR A 119 4.50 2.46 -3.87
C TYR A 119 3.84 2.65 -2.51
N ALA A 120 4.32 1.95 -1.50
CA ALA A 120 3.78 2.07 -0.15
C ALA A 120 4.03 3.46 0.45
N SER A 121 5.23 4.02 0.26
CA SER A 121 5.57 5.36 0.71
C SER A 121 4.69 6.42 0.06
N HIS A 122 4.46 6.32 -1.24
CA HIS A 122 3.59 7.23 -1.97
C HIS A 122 2.17 7.22 -1.37
N ALA A 123 1.63 6.03 -1.14
CA ALA A 123 0.30 5.90 -0.56
C ALA A 123 0.20 6.54 0.82
N VAL A 124 1.19 6.29 1.69
CA VAL A 124 1.22 6.90 3.03
C VAL A 124 1.28 8.42 2.95
N GLU A 125 2.08 8.97 2.04
CA GLU A 125 2.17 10.43 1.84
C GLU A 125 0.84 11.02 1.36
N VAL A 126 0.16 10.33 0.44
CA VAL A 126 -1.17 10.74 -0.03
C VAL A 126 -2.15 10.80 1.15
N ALA A 127 -2.17 9.75 1.97
CA ALA A 127 -3.05 9.69 3.13
C ALA A 127 -2.73 10.78 4.15
N ARG A 128 -1.45 11.04 4.41
CA ARG A 128 -1.03 12.11 5.32
C ARG A 128 -1.50 13.48 4.84
N ARG A 129 -1.31 13.77 3.56
CA ARG A 129 -1.78 15.02 2.97
C ARG A 129 -3.30 15.17 3.10
N LEU A 130 -4.01 14.10 2.76
CA LEU A 130 -5.47 14.10 2.84
C LEU A 130 -5.95 14.35 4.27
N PHE A 131 -5.36 13.64 5.24
CA PHE A 131 -5.76 13.77 6.65
C PHE A 131 -5.40 15.15 7.23
N ASP A 132 -4.25 15.69 6.84
CA ASP A 132 -3.89 17.06 7.23
C ASP A 132 -4.92 18.08 6.75
N GLU A 133 -5.35 17.96 5.50
CA GLU A 133 -6.37 18.86 4.95
C GLU A 133 -7.73 18.68 5.63
N MET A 134 -8.12 17.45 5.93
CA MET A 134 -9.43 17.15 6.51
C MET A 134 -9.53 17.49 7.99
N PHE A 135 -8.47 17.25 8.76
CA PHE A 135 -8.52 17.35 10.22
C PHE A 135 -7.93 18.62 10.78
N ARG A 136 -7.12 19.36 10.03
CA ARG A 136 -6.58 20.65 10.47
C ARG A 136 -7.53 21.81 10.25
N THR A 137 -8.47 21.68 9.35
CA THR A 137 -9.43 22.75 9.00
C THR A 137 -10.70 22.70 9.83
N ALA A 138 -10.79 21.78 10.77
CA ALA A 138 -11.96 21.66 11.63
C ALA A 138 -11.89 22.56 12.89
#